data_b1a267f889cae3d1dd1ed63e72679cda
#
_entry.id   b1a267f889cae3d1dd1ed63e72679cda
#
_cell.length_a   1.000
_cell.length_b   1.000
_cell.length_c   1.000
_cell.angle_alpha   90.00
_cell.angle_beta   90.00
_cell.angle_gamma   90.00
#
_symmetry.space_group_name_H-M   'P 1'
#
loop_
_entity.id
_entity.type
_entity.pdbx_description
1 polymer ?
#
loop_
_entity_poly.entity_id
_entity_poly.type
_entity_poly.pdbx_seq_one_letter_code
_entity_poly.pdbx_strand_id
1 'polypeptide(L)'
;FGWVMGKLAEDDELLTVAVADYGRRLNLDRFRELRPDGYIQCGIAEQNLIEVASACANEGFHVFAPCYATFVTSRTLDQIRVNLGMMKSPVVLVGVAAGCESAATGPSHMAVEDIAITKTIPGLFVFNPIDNAQLAATLMELAKHPRSAYVRMTSCDGVNLHPDGYVFNASGVEKLFESACAVDTVSVDGVAITEAAATEAVHVTQPRRVTVLATGAITSRVVEAAQRAAEQIAAENPAAVRTHIEVYGVSSVKPLDTSLTQICQHSDVIITVEEHSILGGFGSAVVEQVSALGACPQVIRVGTPDKYLEADVHHN
;
A
#
# COMPACT_ATOMS: atom_id res chain seq x y z
N PHE A 1 -15.51 2.77 0.01
CA PHE A 1 -15.45 4.23 -0.08
C PHE A 1 -16.79 4.86 0.34
N GLY A 2 -17.90 4.59 -0.36
CA GLY A 2 -19.19 5.23 -0.10
C GLY A 2 -19.71 5.07 1.34
N TRP A 3 -19.46 3.92 1.98
CA TRP A 3 -19.79 3.74 3.40
C TRP A 3 -19.04 4.75 4.29
N VAL A 4 -17.75 4.95 4.04
CA VAL A 4 -16.94 5.94 4.81
C VAL A 4 -17.45 7.36 4.57
N MET A 5 -17.72 7.73 3.31
CA MET A 5 -18.25 9.06 2.98
C MET A 5 -19.62 9.29 3.63
N GLY A 6 -20.51 8.27 3.63
CA GLY A 6 -21.80 8.34 4.32
C GLY A 6 -21.67 8.54 5.83
N LYS A 7 -20.68 7.89 6.45
CA LYS A 7 -20.40 8.07 7.88
C LYS A 7 -19.84 9.45 8.20
N LEU A 8 -18.89 9.92 7.43
CA LEU A 8 -18.30 11.26 7.62
C LEU A 8 -19.34 12.38 7.40
N ALA A 9 -20.28 12.18 6.45
CA ALA A 9 -21.32 13.14 6.14
C ALA A 9 -22.33 13.37 7.27
N GLU A 10 -22.39 12.48 8.27
CA GLU A 10 -23.25 12.64 9.45
C GLU A 10 -22.80 13.81 10.33
N ASP A 11 -21.49 14.07 10.40
CA ASP A 11 -20.90 15.05 11.32
C ASP A 11 -20.09 16.17 10.62
N ASP A 12 -19.76 16.01 9.32
CA ASP A 12 -18.91 16.96 8.58
C ASP A 12 -19.69 17.71 7.50
N GLU A 13 -20.08 18.94 7.83
CA GLU A 13 -20.80 19.81 6.91
C GLU A 13 -19.97 20.34 5.73
N LEU A 14 -18.66 20.30 5.82
CA LEU A 14 -17.73 20.74 4.76
C LEU A 14 -17.30 19.59 3.84
N LEU A 15 -17.70 18.36 4.16
CA LEU A 15 -17.34 17.20 3.36
C LEU A 15 -17.88 17.31 1.93
N THR A 16 -17.00 17.20 0.97
CA THR A 16 -17.29 17.32 -0.46
C THR A 16 -16.71 16.13 -1.22
N VAL A 17 -17.49 15.55 -2.11
CA VAL A 17 -17.06 14.50 -3.02
C VAL A 17 -17.25 14.98 -4.46
N ALA A 18 -16.14 15.20 -5.17
CA ALA A 18 -16.13 15.55 -6.58
C ALA A 18 -15.81 14.31 -7.44
N VAL A 19 -16.57 14.05 -8.49
CA VAL A 19 -16.42 12.86 -9.33
C VAL A 19 -16.36 13.19 -10.83
N ALA A 20 -15.59 12.39 -11.58
CA ALA A 20 -15.58 12.42 -13.04
C ALA A 20 -16.40 11.23 -13.59
N ASP A 21 -17.73 11.33 -13.47
CA ASP A 21 -18.72 10.34 -13.94
C ASP A 21 -18.55 8.91 -13.37
N TYR A 22 -17.90 8.76 -12.21
CA TYR A 22 -17.64 7.47 -11.57
C TYR A 22 -18.51 7.20 -10.32
N GLY A 23 -19.34 8.15 -9.91
CA GLY A 23 -20.03 8.14 -8.62
C GLY A 23 -20.96 6.96 -8.37
N ARG A 24 -21.59 6.38 -9.41
CA ARG A 24 -22.53 5.25 -9.26
C ARG A 24 -21.86 3.97 -8.73
N ARG A 25 -20.60 3.71 -9.08
CA ARG A 25 -19.84 2.53 -8.64
C ARG A 25 -19.30 2.64 -7.22
N LEU A 26 -19.37 3.82 -6.63
CA LEU A 26 -18.78 4.11 -5.33
C LEU A 26 -19.76 4.02 -4.15
N ASN A 27 -21.03 3.64 -4.41
CA ASN A 27 -22.09 3.53 -3.40
C ASN A 27 -22.26 4.83 -2.58
N LEU A 28 -22.36 5.97 -3.27
CA LEU A 28 -22.46 7.31 -2.66
C LEU A 28 -23.89 7.74 -2.31
N ASP A 29 -24.89 6.85 -2.38
CA ASP A 29 -26.28 7.22 -2.20
C ASP A 29 -26.52 7.86 -0.83
N ARG A 30 -26.03 7.24 0.25
CA ARG A 30 -26.15 7.79 1.61
C ARG A 30 -25.44 9.15 1.74
N PHE A 31 -24.27 9.33 1.15
CA PHE A 31 -23.58 10.62 1.12
C PHE A 31 -24.44 11.68 0.43
N ARG A 32 -24.98 11.37 -0.75
CA ARG A 32 -25.82 12.30 -1.52
C ARG A 32 -27.13 12.68 -0.85
N GLU A 33 -27.71 11.77 -0.06
CA GLU A 33 -28.89 12.07 0.77
C GLU A 33 -28.57 13.08 1.87
N LEU A 34 -27.43 12.92 2.54
CA LEU A 34 -27.02 13.76 3.67
C LEU A 34 -26.40 15.09 3.21
N ARG A 35 -25.65 15.06 2.11
CA ARG A 35 -24.88 16.18 1.58
C ARG A 35 -25.12 16.39 0.08
N PRO A 36 -26.36 16.73 -0.35
CA PRO A 36 -26.66 16.92 -1.77
C PRO A 36 -25.81 18.02 -2.41
N ASP A 37 -25.53 19.12 -1.67
CA ASP A 37 -24.71 20.24 -2.12
C ASP A 37 -23.21 19.94 -2.07
N GLY A 38 -22.79 18.92 -1.33
CA GLY A 38 -21.41 18.44 -1.26
C GLY A 38 -21.03 17.47 -2.39
N TYR A 39 -21.98 17.08 -3.25
CA TYR A 39 -21.73 16.18 -4.37
C TYR A 39 -21.56 16.95 -5.68
N ILE A 40 -20.36 16.91 -6.24
CA ILE A 40 -20.01 17.64 -7.47
C ILE A 40 -19.73 16.64 -8.59
N GLN A 41 -20.50 16.75 -9.68
CA GLN A 41 -20.31 15.96 -10.88
C GLN A 41 -19.60 16.79 -11.96
N CYS A 42 -18.35 16.45 -12.27
CA CYS A 42 -17.53 17.15 -13.25
C CYS A 42 -17.67 16.61 -14.69
N GLY A 43 -18.42 15.50 -14.88
CA GLY A 43 -18.44 14.76 -16.13
C GLY A 43 -17.14 14.00 -16.37
N ILE A 44 -16.99 13.39 -17.55
CA ILE A 44 -15.76 12.67 -17.95
C ILE A 44 -14.69 13.72 -18.32
N ALA A 45 -14.17 14.39 -17.29
CA ALA A 45 -13.22 15.49 -17.42
C ALA A 45 -12.27 15.52 -16.20
N GLU A 46 -11.33 14.61 -16.14
CA GLU A 46 -10.48 14.38 -14.96
C GLU A 46 -9.58 15.58 -14.66
N GLN A 47 -9.14 16.31 -15.66
CA GLN A 47 -8.36 17.54 -15.46
C GLN A 47 -9.22 18.60 -14.75
N ASN A 48 -10.46 18.82 -15.22
CA ASN A 48 -11.41 19.70 -14.56
C ASN A 48 -11.78 19.24 -13.15
N LEU A 49 -11.84 17.90 -12.91
CA LEU A 49 -12.04 17.35 -11.57
C LEU A 49 -10.99 17.86 -10.59
N ILE A 50 -9.71 17.81 -10.97
CA ILE A 50 -8.61 18.29 -10.11
C ILE A 50 -8.74 19.79 -9.82
N GLU A 51 -9.05 20.59 -10.84
CA GLU A 51 -9.19 22.05 -10.68
C GLU A 51 -10.36 22.42 -9.76
N VAL A 52 -11.53 21.81 -9.97
CA VAL A 52 -12.72 22.02 -9.14
C VAL A 52 -12.47 21.55 -7.69
N ALA A 53 -11.92 20.34 -7.52
CA ALA A 53 -11.61 19.80 -6.21
C ALA A 53 -10.64 20.71 -5.43
N SER A 54 -9.61 21.22 -6.13
CA SER A 54 -8.60 22.09 -5.53
C SER A 54 -9.18 23.45 -5.17
N ALA A 55 -10.03 24.03 -6.01
CA ALA A 55 -10.71 25.28 -5.70
C ALA A 55 -11.58 25.14 -4.44
N CYS A 56 -12.40 24.08 -4.35
CA CYS A 56 -13.19 23.82 -3.14
C CYS A 56 -12.32 23.61 -1.90
N ALA A 57 -11.22 22.84 -2.00
CA ALA A 57 -10.33 22.60 -0.88
C ALA A 57 -9.65 23.89 -0.39
N ASN A 58 -9.30 24.81 -1.29
CA ASN A 58 -8.70 26.09 -0.94
C ASN A 58 -9.71 27.05 -0.25
N GLU A 59 -11.03 26.85 -0.48
CA GLU A 59 -12.11 27.54 0.23
C GLU A 59 -12.46 26.88 1.58
N GLY A 60 -11.72 25.83 1.98
CA GLY A 60 -11.87 25.18 3.28
C GLY A 60 -12.77 23.95 3.31
N PHE A 61 -13.22 23.45 2.17
CA PHE A 61 -13.96 22.19 2.10
C PHE A 61 -13.02 20.97 2.25
N HIS A 62 -13.53 19.90 2.86
CA HIS A 62 -12.82 18.62 2.97
C HIS A 62 -13.11 17.76 1.73
N VAL A 63 -12.22 17.78 0.76
CA VAL A 63 -12.51 17.27 -0.59
C VAL A 63 -11.89 15.92 -0.87
N PHE A 64 -12.75 14.97 -1.26
CA PHE A 64 -12.36 13.68 -1.83
C PHE A 64 -12.70 13.63 -3.32
N ALA A 65 -11.74 13.24 -4.15
CA ALA A 65 -11.88 13.18 -5.59
C ALA A 65 -11.58 11.77 -6.14
N PRO A 66 -12.56 10.84 -6.07
CA PRO A 66 -12.39 9.48 -6.61
C PRO A 66 -12.57 9.46 -8.12
N CYS A 67 -11.67 8.72 -8.79
CA CYS A 67 -11.74 8.42 -10.21
C CYS A 67 -10.90 7.17 -10.52
N TYR A 68 -10.99 6.59 -11.74
CA TYR A 68 -10.08 5.54 -12.15
C TYR A 68 -8.61 5.95 -11.93
N ALA A 69 -7.84 5.08 -11.29
CA ALA A 69 -6.46 5.37 -10.89
C ALA A 69 -5.60 5.80 -12.08
N THR A 70 -5.69 5.09 -13.21
CA THR A 70 -4.92 5.44 -14.42
C THR A 70 -5.28 6.82 -14.96
N PHE A 71 -6.57 7.22 -14.92
CA PHE A 71 -6.98 8.50 -15.49
C PHE A 71 -6.71 9.67 -14.54
N VAL A 72 -6.94 9.47 -13.22
CA VAL A 72 -6.70 10.52 -12.24
C VAL A 72 -5.22 10.78 -11.98
N THR A 73 -4.33 9.90 -12.41
CA THR A 73 -2.88 10.09 -12.25
C THR A 73 -2.18 10.45 -13.56
N SER A 74 -2.28 9.61 -14.58
CA SER A 74 -1.54 9.81 -15.83
C SER A 74 -2.07 10.99 -16.65
N ARG A 75 -3.40 11.11 -16.78
CA ARG A 75 -4.04 12.17 -17.59
C ARG A 75 -3.96 13.55 -16.94
N THR A 76 -3.87 13.60 -15.61
CA THR A 76 -3.94 14.85 -14.83
C THR A 76 -2.64 15.19 -14.10
N LEU A 77 -1.53 14.63 -14.53
CA LEU A 77 -0.24 14.77 -13.84
C LEU A 77 0.14 16.26 -13.65
N ASP A 78 -0.06 17.10 -14.65
CA ASP A 78 0.26 18.53 -14.54
C ASP A 78 -0.65 19.23 -13.52
N GLN A 79 -1.96 18.95 -13.55
CA GLN A 79 -2.90 19.51 -12.57
C GLN A 79 -2.56 19.07 -11.14
N ILE A 80 -2.20 17.79 -10.92
CA ILE A 80 -1.75 17.31 -9.61
C ILE A 80 -0.48 18.06 -9.18
N ARG A 81 0.48 18.18 -10.09
CA ARG A 81 1.75 18.85 -9.82
C ARG A 81 1.54 20.30 -9.38
N VAL A 82 0.68 21.04 -10.09
CA VAL A 82 0.42 22.45 -9.80
C VAL A 82 -0.45 22.59 -8.55
N ASN A 83 -1.63 21.98 -8.52
CA ASN A 83 -2.61 22.21 -7.47
C ASN A 83 -2.24 21.50 -6.15
N LEU A 84 -1.92 20.21 -6.18
CA LEU A 84 -1.65 19.44 -4.97
C LEU A 84 -0.19 19.58 -4.52
N GLY A 85 0.74 19.65 -5.46
CA GLY A 85 2.18 19.76 -5.16
C GLY A 85 2.60 21.19 -4.84
N MET A 86 2.44 22.12 -5.78
CA MET A 86 2.95 23.49 -5.64
C MET A 86 2.04 24.35 -4.75
N MET A 87 0.73 24.36 -4.99
CA MET A 87 -0.26 25.11 -4.22
C MET A 87 -0.62 24.45 -2.90
N LYS A 88 -0.34 23.14 -2.76
CA LYS A 88 -0.64 22.35 -1.55
C LYS A 88 -2.14 22.31 -1.20
N SER A 89 -3.01 22.36 -2.21
CA SER A 89 -4.45 22.22 -2.01
C SER A 89 -4.75 20.88 -1.33
N PRO A 90 -5.42 20.86 -0.15
CA PRO A 90 -5.58 19.65 0.66
C PRO A 90 -6.67 18.70 0.10
N VAL A 91 -6.49 18.24 -1.13
CA VAL A 91 -7.37 17.31 -1.82
C VAL A 91 -6.91 15.89 -1.60
N VAL A 92 -7.84 14.99 -1.29
CA VAL A 92 -7.62 13.54 -1.25
C VAL A 92 -8.06 12.94 -2.58
N LEU A 93 -7.10 12.65 -3.45
CA LEU A 93 -7.35 11.89 -4.67
C LEU A 93 -7.50 10.42 -4.32
N VAL A 94 -8.55 9.76 -4.82
CA VAL A 94 -8.73 8.31 -4.62
C VAL A 94 -8.68 7.63 -5.98
N GLY A 95 -7.57 6.92 -6.22
CA GLY A 95 -7.37 6.14 -7.43
C GLY A 95 -8.08 4.79 -7.33
N VAL A 96 -9.24 4.69 -7.97
CA VAL A 96 -10.08 3.49 -7.96
C VAL A 96 -9.65 2.50 -9.03
N ALA A 97 -9.84 1.21 -8.77
CA ALA A 97 -9.45 0.12 -9.66
C ALA A 97 -7.97 0.19 -10.06
N ALA A 98 -7.11 0.42 -9.05
CA ALA A 98 -5.67 0.50 -9.23
C ALA A 98 -5.05 -0.89 -9.46
N GLY A 99 -3.83 -0.91 -9.98
CA GLY A 99 -3.15 -2.16 -10.32
C GLY A 99 -3.80 -2.87 -11.50
N CYS A 100 -3.94 -4.17 -11.37
CA CYS A 100 -4.49 -5.06 -12.40
C CYS A 100 -6.00 -5.32 -12.25
N GLU A 101 -6.71 -4.64 -11.35
CA GLU A 101 -8.14 -4.87 -11.09
C GLU A 101 -9.00 -4.77 -12.35
N SER A 102 -8.65 -3.86 -13.25
CA SER A 102 -9.37 -3.68 -14.54
C SER A 102 -8.88 -4.63 -15.65
N ALA A 103 -8.38 -5.82 -15.31
CA ALA A 103 -7.82 -6.78 -16.25
C ALA A 103 -8.75 -7.11 -17.44
N ALA A 104 -10.05 -7.25 -17.20
CA ALA A 104 -11.04 -7.49 -18.26
C ALA A 104 -11.16 -6.35 -19.27
N THR A 105 -10.84 -5.11 -18.89
CA THR A 105 -10.86 -3.93 -19.76
C THR A 105 -9.53 -3.76 -20.49
N GLY A 106 -8.49 -4.42 -20.02
CA GLY A 106 -7.15 -4.41 -20.60
C GLY A 106 -6.26 -3.26 -20.15
N PRO A 107 -5.08 -3.12 -20.77
CA PRO A 107 -4.00 -2.26 -20.28
C PRO A 107 -4.36 -0.77 -20.23
N SER A 108 -5.34 -0.31 -21.01
CA SER A 108 -5.79 1.08 -20.96
C SER A 108 -6.46 1.49 -19.64
N HIS A 109 -6.86 0.51 -18.82
CA HIS A 109 -7.53 0.74 -17.52
C HIS A 109 -6.74 0.18 -16.33
N MET A 110 -5.67 -0.55 -16.57
CA MET A 110 -4.77 -1.03 -15.52
C MET A 110 -3.83 0.10 -15.10
N ALA A 111 -3.87 0.48 -13.83
CA ALA A 111 -3.00 1.52 -13.29
C ALA A 111 -1.78 0.88 -12.62
N VAL A 112 -0.75 0.62 -13.40
CA VAL A 112 0.49 -0.01 -12.94
C VAL A 112 1.68 0.96 -12.88
N GLU A 113 1.44 2.27 -13.06
CA GLU A 113 2.41 3.36 -13.00
C GLU A 113 2.01 4.49 -12.04
N ASP A 114 0.85 4.42 -11.42
CA ASP A 114 0.25 5.47 -10.60
C ASP A 114 1.09 5.84 -9.36
N ILE A 115 1.68 4.86 -8.67
CA ILE A 115 2.62 5.12 -7.56
C ILE A 115 3.86 5.85 -8.07
N ALA A 116 4.44 5.39 -9.19
CA ALA A 116 5.63 6.01 -9.77
C ALA A 116 5.39 7.49 -10.09
N ILE A 117 4.23 7.81 -10.65
CA ILE A 117 3.81 9.18 -11.00
C ILE A 117 3.65 10.01 -9.73
N THR A 118 2.85 9.56 -8.78
CA THR A 118 2.43 10.34 -7.62
C THR A 118 3.55 10.52 -6.59
N LYS A 119 4.40 9.50 -6.38
CA LYS A 119 5.51 9.62 -5.41
C LYS A 119 6.54 10.69 -5.78
N THR A 120 6.66 11.06 -7.06
CA THR A 120 7.61 12.10 -7.49
C THR A 120 7.14 13.52 -7.22
N ILE A 121 5.85 13.73 -6.93
CA ILE A 121 5.30 15.07 -6.68
C ILE A 121 5.65 15.53 -5.26
N PRO A 122 6.43 16.64 -5.10
CA PRO A 122 6.78 17.14 -3.77
C PRO A 122 5.54 17.50 -2.93
N GLY A 123 5.54 17.09 -1.65
CA GLY A 123 4.46 17.40 -0.71
C GLY A 123 3.22 16.53 -0.83
N LEU A 124 3.08 15.71 -1.87
CA LEU A 124 1.97 14.77 -2.01
C LEU A 124 2.23 13.51 -1.16
N PHE A 125 1.29 13.13 -0.31
CA PHE A 125 1.29 11.85 0.40
C PHE A 125 0.75 10.75 -0.52
N VAL A 126 1.29 9.54 -0.41
CA VAL A 126 0.86 8.39 -1.22
C VAL A 126 0.59 7.20 -0.31
N PHE A 127 -0.65 6.76 -0.27
CA PHE A 127 -1.11 5.62 0.52
C PHE A 127 -1.60 4.49 -0.38
N ASN A 128 -1.23 3.27 -0.04
CA ASN A 128 -1.71 2.04 -0.68
C ASN A 128 -2.20 1.07 0.40
N PRO A 129 -3.42 1.26 0.93
CA PRO A 129 -3.97 0.43 1.99
C PRO A 129 -4.02 -1.05 1.61
N ILE A 130 -3.82 -1.92 2.59
CA ILE A 130 -3.71 -3.37 2.44
C ILE A 130 -5.08 -4.02 2.30
N ASP A 131 -6.07 -3.49 3.03
CA ASP A 131 -7.43 -4.00 3.09
C ASP A 131 -8.46 -2.90 3.31
N ASN A 132 -9.73 -3.29 3.39
CA ASN A 132 -10.84 -2.36 3.55
C ASN A 132 -10.84 -1.65 4.92
N ALA A 133 -10.39 -2.32 5.99
CA ALA A 133 -10.33 -1.72 7.33
C ALA A 133 -9.28 -0.61 7.37
N GLN A 134 -8.11 -0.88 6.81
CA GLN A 134 -7.04 0.12 6.72
C GLN A 134 -7.39 1.25 5.73
N LEU A 135 -8.06 0.95 4.61
CA LEU A 135 -8.58 1.98 3.70
C LEU A 135 -9.57 2.91 4.42
N ALA A 136 -10.52 2.35 5.16
CA ALA A 136 -11.50 3.14 5.90
C ALA A 136 -10.81 4.05 6.93
N ALA A 137 -9.88 3.51 7.72
CA ALA A 137 -9.11 4.28 8.69
C ALA A 137 -8.29 5.40 8.04
N THR A 138 -7.66 5.13 6.89
CA THR A 138 -6.89 6.13 6.13
C THR A 138 -7.78 7.27 5.64
N LEU A 139 -8.95 6.96 5.07
CA LEU A 139 -9.88 8.00 4.60
C LEU A 139 -10.44 8.83 5.76
N MET A 140 -10.77 8.20 6.90
CA MET A 140 -11.24 8.90 8.10
C MET A 140 -10.16 9.81 8.68
N GLU A 141 -8.89 9.37 8.69
CA GLU A 141 -7.77 10.19 9.13
C GLU A 141 -7.56 11.41 8.23
N LEU A 142 -7.65 11.21 6.90
CA LEU A 142 -7.49 12.29 5.93
C LEU A 142 -8.65 13.28 5.94
N ALA A 143 -9.84 12.88 6.38
CA ALA A 143 -10.96 13.80 6.63
C ALA A 143 -10.71 14.68 7.87
N LYS A 144 -10.17 14.10 8.96
CA LYS A 144 -9.84 14.84 10.19
C LYS A 144 -8.64 15.76 10.03
N HIS A 145 -7.69 15.38 9.20
CA HIS A 145 -6.42 16.07 8.97
C HIS A 145 -6.18 16.27 7.48
N PRO A 146 -6.94 17.18 6.81
CA PRO A 146 -6.88 17.38 5.36
C PRO A 146 -5.46 17.72 4.89
N ARG A 147 -5.01 17.01 3.86
CA ARG A 147 -3.72 17.22 3.21
C ARG A 147 -3.74 16.72 1.78
N SER A 148 -2.82 17.21 0.96
CA SER A 148 -2.65 16.72 -0.40
C SER A 148 -2.24 15.24 -0.36
N ALA A 149 -3.13 14.33 -0.77
CA ALA A 149 -2.88 12.91 -0.72
C ALA A 149 -3.43 12.18 -1.95
N TYR A 150 -2.75 11.10 -2.34
CA TYR A 150 -3.25 10.09 -3.24
C TYR A 150 -3.45 8.79 -2.45
N VAL A 151 -4.66 8.27 -2.45
CA VAL A 151 -5.02 6.99 -1.83
C VAL A 151 -5.37 6.01 -2.93
N ARG A 152 -4.58 4.96 -3.03
CA ARG A 152 -4.79 3.88 -3.98
C ARG A 152 -5.86 2.93 -3.46
N MET A 153 -6.88 2.65 -4.26
CA MET A 153 -7.97 1.77 -3.90
C MET A 153 -8.12 0.67 -4.94
N THR A 154 -7.93 -0.55 -4.50
CA THR A 154 -8.09 -1.78 -5.28
C THR A 154 -9.13 -2.65 -4.57
N SER A 155 -9.93 -3.40 -5.32
CA SER A 155 -10.83 -4.39 -4.71
C SER A 155 -10.01 -5.44 -3.98
N CYS A 156 -10.37 -5.68 -2.73
CA CYS A 156 -9.83 -6.79 -1.97
C CYS A 156 -10.78 -7.97 -2.15
N ASP A 157 -10.43 -8.93 -3.00
CA ASP A 157 -11.19 -10.18 -3.18
C ASP A 157 -11.06 -11.11 -1.96
N GLY A 158 -10.53 -10.60 -0.88
CA GLY A 158 -10.07 -11.47 0.16
C GLY A 158 -10.34 -10.99 1.57
N VAL A 159 -9.64 -11.64 2.42
CA VAL A 159 -9.67 -11.53 3.86
C VAL A 159 -9.09 -10.18 4.26
N ASN A 160 -9.84 -9.41 5.03
CA ASN A 160 -9.27 -8.32 5.77
C ASN A 160 -8.23 -8.89 6.75
N LEU A 161 -7.02 -8.38 6.70
CA LEU A 161 -5.97 -8.74 7.66
C LEU A 161 -6.15 -8.00 8.98
N HIS A 162 -6.82 -6.86 8.93
CA HIS A 162 -7.13 -6.04 10.09
C HIS A 162 -8.58 -6.24 10.56
N PRO A 163 -8.85 -6.14 11.87
CA PRO A 163 -10.20 -6.22 12.42
C PRO A 163 -11.02 -4.97 12.08
N ASP A 164 -12.33 -5.11 12.19
CA ASP A 164 -13.22 -3.95 12.16
C ASP A 164 -12.84 -2.97 13.26
N GLY A 165 -12.86 -1.67 12.93
CA GLY A 165 -12.44 -0.62 13.86
C GLY A 165 -10.92 -0.41 13.95
N TYR A 166 -10.16 -0.93 12.98
CA TYR A 166 -8.73 -0.64 12.85
C TYR A 166 -8.45 0.86 12.96
N VAL A 167 -7.44 1.22 13.74
CA VAL A 167 -7.00 2.60 13.94
C VAL A 167 -5.85 2.92 12.99
N PHE A 168 -5.92 4.06 12.35
CA PHE A 168 -4.89 4.53 11.43
C PHE A 168 -3.49 4.51 12.08
N ASN A 169 -2.56 3.82 11.44
CA ASN A 169 -1.16 3.77 11.85
C ASN A 169 -0.35 4.76 11.00
N ALA A 170 0.16 5.80 11.64
CA ALA A 170 0.90 6.87 10.95
C ALA A 170 2.21 6.41 10.33
N SER A 171 2.86 5.37 10.86
CA SER A 171 4.07 4.77 10.24
C SER A 171 3.73 4.05 8.94
N GLY A 172 2.52 3.50 8.85
CA GLY A 172 2.09 2.69 7.71
C GLY A 172 2.89 1.39 7.56
N VAL A 173 3.62 0.94 8.57
CA VAL A 173 4.43 -0.30 8.57
C VAL A 173 3.96 -1.20 9.70
N GLU A 174 3.60 -2.44 9.37
CA GLU A 174 3.05 -3.41 10.31
C GLU A 174 3.61 -4.80 10.04
N LYS A 175 4.06 -5.50 11.10
CA LYS A 175 4.44 -6.90 10.99
C LYS A 175 3.17 -7.75 10.93
N LEU A 176 2.99 -8.49 9.85
CA LEU A 176 1.81 -9.32 9.60
C LEU A 176 2.06 -10.81 9.78
N PHE A 177 3.30 -11.24 9.62
CA PHE A 177 3.70 -12.63 9.79
C PHE A 177 5.16 -12.74 10.19
N GLU A 178 5.46 -13.77 10.99
CA GLU A 178 6.80 -14.15 11.37
C GLU A 178 6.86 -15.69 11.47
N SER A 179 7.80 -16.31 10.75
CA SER A 179 7.98 -17.76 10.85
C SER A 179 8.62 -18.13 12.19
N ALA A 180 8.21 -19.26 12.76
CA ALA A 180 8.90 -19.80 13.94
C ALA A 180 10.38 -20.00 13.61
N CYS A 181 11.25 -19.34 14.34
CA CYS A 181 12.66 -19.63 14.31
C CYS A 181 12.91 -20.74 15.35
N ALA A 182 13.29 -21.95 14.88
CA ALA A 182 13.75 -22.95 15.81
C ALA A 182 15.06 -22.47 16.43
N VAL A 183 15.00 -21.96 17.65
CA VAL A 183 16.20 -21.76 18.47
C VAL A 183 16.71 -23.13 18.82
N ASP A 184 17.86 -23.57 18.25
CA ASP A 184 18.45 -24.82 18.67
C ASP A 184 18.90 -24.74 20.09
N THR A 185 18.29 -25.54 20.91
CA THR A 185 19.02 -26.14 22.01
C THR A 185 19.93 -27.20 21.39
N VAL A 186 21.19 -26.84 21.17
CA VAL A 186 22.20 -27.85 20.82
C VAL A 186 22.35 -28.74 22.05
N SER A 187 21.92 -29.99 21.97
CA SER A 187 22.23 -30.96 23.02
C SER A 187 23.57 -31.63 22.64
N VAL A 188 24.59 -31.34 23.40
CA VAL A 188 25.80 -32.15 23.39
C VAL A 188 25.68 -33.13 24.57
N ASP A 189 25.73 -34.42 24.29
CA ASP A 189 25.62 -35.50 25.29
C ASP A 189 24.37 -35.44 26.20
N GLY A 190 23.21 -35.00 25.65
CA GLY A 190 21.93 -34.99 26.38
C GLY A 190 21.74 -33.82 27.32
N VAL A 191 22.63 -32.84 27.34
CA VAL A 191 22.50 -31.59 28.12
C VAL A 191 22.09 -30.44 27.20
N ALA A 192 20.97 -29.78 27.50
CA ALA A 192 20.53 -28.60 26.79
C ALA A 192 21.48 -27.41 27.10
N ILE A 193 22.17 -26.91 26.09
CA ILE A 193 23.06 -25.75 26.22
C ILE A 193 22.30 -24.55 25.65
N THR A 194 22.10 -23.51 26.44
CA THR A 194 21.56 -22.23 25.99
C THR A 194 22.63 -21.45 25.21
N GLU A 195 22.19 -20.59 24.30
CA GLU A 195 23.02 -19.78 23.36
C GLU A 195 24.24 -19.08 24.02
N ALA A 196 24.16 -18.76 25.31
CA ALA A 196 25.24 -18.13 26.06
C ALA A 196 26.45 -19.03 26.37
N ALA A 197 26.30 -20.37 26.30
CA ALA A 197 27.35 -21.33 26.63
C ALA A 197 28.05 -21.96 25.40
N ALA A 198 27.55 -21.68 24.20
CA ALA A 198 28.03 -22.33 22.96
C ALA A 198 29.21 -21.60 22.27
N THR A 199 29.88 -20.67 22.93
CA THR A 199 30.81 -19.73 22.32
C THR A 199 32.14 -20.31 21.80
N GLU A 200 32.47 -21.58 22.00
CA GLU A 200 33.79 -22.08 21.58
C GLU A 200 33.81 -23.33 20.65
N ALA A 201 32.70 -23.96 20.32
CA ALA A 201 32.81 -25.26 19.63
C ALA A 201 31.81 -25.57 18.51
N VAL A 202 30.83 -24.73 18.22
CA VAL A 202 29.83 -24.99 17.15
C VAL A 202 29.69 -23.74 16.31
N HIS A 203 30.05 -23.83 15.02
CA HIS A 203 29.60 -22.82 14.04
C HIS A 203 28.09 -22.87 13.93
N VAL A 204 27.38 -22.20 14.83
CA VAL A 204 25.95 -21.91 14.67
C VAL A 204 25.85 -20.91 13.52
N THR A 205 25.56 -21.38 12.33
CA THR A 205 25.23 -20.48 11.21
C THR A 205 23.96 -19.74 11.59
N GLN A 206 24.07 -18.43 11.72
CA GLN A 206 22.92 -17.55 11.97
C GLN A 206 21.82 -17.86 10.93
N PRO A 207 20.55 -17.88 11.34
CA PRO A 207 19.47 -18.11 10.39
C PRO A 207 19.46 -17.01 9.34
N ARG A 208 19.27 -17.40 8.07
CA ARG A 208 19.11 -16.43 6.98
C ARG A 208 17.80 -15.68 7.18
N ARG A 209 17.87 -14.36 7.27
CA ARG A 209 16.70 -13.49 7.47
C ARG A 209 16.17 -13.00 6.14
N VAL A 210 14.94 -13.38 5.82
CA VAL A 210 14.21 -12.93 4.64
C VAL A 210 13.07 -12.00 5.08
N THR A 211 13.15 -10.75 4.70
CA THR A 211 12.09 -9.76 4.96
C THR A 211 11.29 -9.52 3.70
N VAL A 212 10.00 -9.76 3.77
CA VAL A 212 9.06 -9.47 2.69
C VAL A 212 8.28 -8.20 3.02
N LEU A 213 8.38 -7.22 2.17
CA LEU A 213 7.65 -5.95 2.27
C LEU A 213 6.57 -5.93 1.19
N ALA A 214 5.31 -5.88 1.58
CA ALA A 214 4.18 -5.87 0.65
C ALA A 214 3.32 -4.63 0.82
N THR A 215 2.73 -4.13 -0.26
CA THR A 215 1.86 -2.96 -0.25
C THR A 215 0.58 -3.20 -1.03
N GLY A 216 -0.55 -2.65 -0.53
CA GLY A 216 -1.86 -2.78 -1.17
C GLY A 216 -2.51 -4.15 -1.00
N ALA A 217 -3.59 -4.39 -1.73
CA ALA A 217 -4.47 -5.56 -1.60
C ALA A 217 -3.76 -6.92 -1.79
N ILE A 218 -2.67 -6.97 -2.54
CA ILE A 218 -1.87 -8.19 -2.75
C ILE A 218 -1.25 -8.73 -1.46
N THR A 219 -1.19 -7.92 -0.41
CA THR A 219 -0.50 -8.26 0.85
C THR A 219 -1.08 -9.51 1.52
N SER A 220 -2.39 -9.72 1.47
CA SER A 220 -3.02 -10.93 2.03
C SER A 220 -2.47 -12.21 1.38
N ARG A 221 -2.33 -12.22 0.06
CA ARG A 221 -1.76 -13.35 -0.70
C ARG A 221 -0.27 -13.54 -0.40
N VAL A 222 0.44 -12.45 -0.12
CA VAL A 222 1.86 -12.50 0.28
C VAL A 222 2.02 -13.17 1.64
N VAL A 223 1.16 -12.83 2.61
CA VAL A 223 1.13 -13.48 3.94
C VAL A 223 0.89 -14.98 3.79
N GLU A 224 -0.13 -15.40 3.03
CA GLU A 224 -0.42 -16.81 2.78
C GLU A 224 0.74 -17.54 2.08
N ALA A 225 1.39 -16.89 1.11
CA ALA A 225 2.54 -17.48 0.41
C ALA A 225 3.74 -17.65 1.34
N ALA A 226 3.99 -16.68 2.23
CA ALA A 226 5.07 -16.76 3.21
C ALA A 226 4.83 -17.86 4.25
N GLN A 227 3.57 -18.04 4.70
CA GLN A 227 3.19 -19.14 5.59
C GLN A 227 3.47 -20.51 4.95
N ARG A 228 3.00 -20.71 3.71
CA ARG A 228 3.26 -21.96 2.96
C ARG A 228 4.75 -22.19 2.73
N ALA A 229 5.51 -21.15 2.40
CA ALA A 229 6.95 -21.28 2.21
C ALA A 229 7.66 -21.67 3.51
N ALA A 230 7.27 -21.10 4.64
CA ALA A 230 7.83 -21.45 5.95
C ALA A 230 7.53 -22.92 6.32
N GLU A 231 6.31 -23.39 6.10
CA GLU A 231 5.90 -24.79 6.31
C GLU A 231 6.69 -25.76 5.43
N GLN A 232 6.87 -25.42 4.13
CA GLN A 232 7.62 -26.23 3.20
C GLN A 232 9.10 -26.34 3.58
N ILE A 233 9.74 -25.22 3.92
CA ILE A 233 11.13 -25.18 4.38
C ILE A 233 11.31 -26.04 5.64
N ALA A 234 10.38 -25.96 6.59
CA ALA A 234 10.42 -26.76 7.80
C ALA A 234 10.26 -28.27 7.52
N ALA A 235 9.46 -28.65 6.52
CA ALA A 235 9.21 -30.03 6.15
C ALA A 235 10.39 -30.66 5.36
N GLU A 236 11.00 -29.91 4.43
CA GLU A 236 12.05 -30.42 3.55
C GLU A 236 13.39 -30.57 4.26
N ASN A 237 13.69 -29.77 5.26
CA ASN A 237 14.99 -29.85 5.93
C ASN A 237 14.95 -29.40 7.41
N PRO A 238 14.49 -30.27 8.32
CA PRO A 238 14.39 -29.95 9.74
C PRO A 238 15.74 -29.60 10.41
N ALA A 239 16.85 -30.00 9.80
CA ALA A 239 18.19 -29.90 10.37
C ALA A 239 19.14 -28.93 9.64
N ALA A 240 18.77 -28.38 8.49
CA ALA A 240 19.65 -27.53 7.69
C ALA A 240 19.05 -26.14 7.42
N VAL A 241 19.93 -25.18 7.29
CA VAL A 241 19.75 -23.76 6.94
C VAL A 241 18.40 -23.19 7.37
N ARG A 242 18.39 -22.63 8.55
CA ARG A 242 17.24 -21.94 9.10
C ARG A 242 17.00 -20.67 8.32
N THR A 243 15.83 -20.59 7.71
CA THR A 243 15.37 -19.35 7.09
C THR A 243 14.28 -18.76 7.99
N HIS A 244 14.53 -17.56 8.48
CA HIS A 244 13.55 -16.76 9.22
C HIS A 244 12.86 -15.82 8.25
N ILE A 245 11.54 -15.94 8.12
CA ILE A 245 10.72 -15.13 7.21
C ILE A 245 9.86 -14.18 8.02
N GLU A 246 9.97 -12.91 7.74
CA GLU A 246 9.07 -11.87 8.27
C GLU A 246 8.34 -11.19 7.12
N VAL A 247 7.03 -10.94 7.29
CA VAL A 247 6.24 -10.17 6.34
C VAL A 247 5.75 -8.89 7.01
N TYR A 248 6.03 -7.78 6.36
CA TYR A 248 5.53 -6.47 6.75
C TYR A 248 4.60 -5.93 5.68
N GLY A 249 3.45 -5.46 6.11
CA GLY A 249 2.56 -4.64 5.29
C GLY A 249 2.98 -3.18 5.35
N VAL A 250 3.03 -2.52 4.20
CA VAL A 250 3.43 -1.12 4.08
C VAL A 250 2.35 -0.34 3.35
N SER A 251 1.54 0.42 4.08
CA SER A 251 0.45 1.21 3.51
C SER A 251 0.86 2.64 3.14
N SER A 252 1.88 3.21 3.77
CA SER A 252 2.43 4.51 3.40
C SER A 252 3.61 4.33 2.45
N VAL A 253 3.40 4.64 1.16
CA VAL A 253 4.46 4.59 0.15
C VAL A 253 5.27 5.88 0.13
N LYS A 254 4.62 6.99 0.49
CA LYS A 254 5.27 8.29 0.63
C LYS A 254 4.57 9.14 1.71
N PRO A 255 5.30 9.55 2.75
CA PRO A 255 6.68 9.12 3.04
C PRO A 255 6.76 7.64 3.41
N LEU A 256 7.86 6.99 3.09
CA LEU A 256 8.20 5.72 3.71
C LEU A 256 8.69 5.98 5.14
N ASP A 257 8.24 5.17 6.08
CA ASP A 257 8.66 5.29 7.47
C ASP A 257 10.14 4.90 7.65
N THR A 258 10.83 5.62 8.51
CA THR A 258 12.27 5.39 8.78
C THR A 258 12.52 4.07 9.50
N SER A 259 11.53 3.48 10.17
CA SER A 259 11.64 2.15 10.78
C SER A 259 11.94 1.06 9.76
N LEU A 260 11.52 1.22 8.50
CA LEU A 260 11.90 0.30 7.41
C LEU A 260 13.41 0.20 7.23
N THR A 261 14.15 1.27 7.45
CA THR A 261 15.61 1.25 7.38
C THR A 261 16.19 0.28 8.42
N GLN A 262 15.68 0.31 9.65
CA GLN A 262 16.13 -0.59 10.71
C GLN A 262 15.74 -2.04 10.44
N ILE A 263 14.51 -2.28 9.98
CA ILE A 263 14.04 -3.61 9.57
C ILE A 263 14.94 -4.18 8.49
N CYS A 264 15.25 -3.38 7.46
CA CYS A 264 16.08 -3.79 6.34
C CYS A 264 17.55 -4.05 6.71
N GLN A 265 18.10 -3.31 7.69
CA GLN A 265 19.47 -3.52 8.16
C GLN A 265 19.72 -4.92 8.74
N HIS A 266 18.68 -5.54 9.30
CA HIS A 266 18.76 -6.86 9.92
C HIS A 266 18.42 -8.00 8.96
N SER A 267 18.19 -7.70 7.68
CA SER A 267 17.80 -8.67 6.65
C SER A 267 18.98 -9.09 5.80
N ASP A 268 19.06 -10.37 5.42
CA ASP A 268 19.99 -10.87 4.41
C ASP A 268 19.43 -10.67 3.00
N VAL A 269 18.10 -10.81 2.88
CA VAL A 269 17.36 -10.61 1.62
C VAL A 269 16.08 -9.84 1.93
N ILE A 270 15.79 -8.85 1.10
CA ILE A 270 14.53 -8.12 1.09
C ILE A 270 13.77 -8.50 -0.18
N ILE A 271 12.49 -8.84 -0.05
CA ILE A 271 11.60 -9.06 -1.18
C ILE A 271 10.51 -7.99 -1.10
N THR A 272 10.40 -7.15 -2.11
CA THR A 272 9.27 -6.20 -2.20
C THR A 272 8.21 -6.74 -3.14
N VAL A 273 6.92 -6.64 -2.75
CA VAL A 273 5.80 -7.12 -3.55
C VAL A 273 4.76 -6.02 -3.72
N GLU A 274 4.43 -5.74 -4.97
CA GLU A 274 3.48 -4.69 -5.34
C GLU A 274 2.69 -5.05 -6.60
N GLU A 275 1.45 -4.65 -6.67
CA GLU A 275 0.63 -4.73 -7.88
C GLU A 275 0.80 -3.45 -8.71
N HIS A 276 2.02 -3.24 -9.17
CA HIS A 276 2.50 -2.05 -9.89
C HIS A 276 3.73 -2.45 -10.71
N SER A 277 4.13 -1.62 -11.66
CA SER A 277 5.40 -1.81 -12.37
C SER A 277 6.58 -1.88 -11.38
N ILE A 278 7.51 -2.80 -11.64
CA ILE A 278 8.77 -2.85 -10.90
C ILE A 278 9.61 -1.57 -11.08
N LEU A 279 9.27 -0.73 -12.07
CA LEU A 279 9.95 0.53 -12.36
C LEU A 279 9.24 1.69 -11.63
N GLY A 280 9.95 2.35 -10.73
CA GLY A 280 9.48 3.56 -10.06
C GLY A 280 8.42 3.37 -8.95
N GLY A 281 7.93 2.14 -8.71
CA GLY A 281 6.91 1.84 -7.70
C GLY A 281 7.43 1.78 -6.27
N PHE A 282 6.74 1.01 -5.43
CA PHE A 282 7.06 0.80 -4.02
C PHE A 282 8.45 0.17 -3.83
N GLY A 283 8.75 -0.90 -4.57
CA GLY A 283 10.06 -1.56 -4.49
C GLY A 283 11.20 -0.62 -4.84
N SER A 284 11.01 0.32 -5.77
CA SER A 284 12.00 1.35 -6.07
C SER A 284 12.17 2.33 -4.90
N ALA A 285 11.07 2.73 -4.24
CA ALA A 285 11.15 3.60 -3.05
C ALA A 285 11.90 2.92 -1.90
N VAL A 286 11.68 1.61 -1.69
CA VAL A 286 12.45 0.83 -0.70
C VAL A 286 13.93 0.81 -1.06
N VAL A 287 14.29 0.53 -2.32
CA VAL A 287 15.70 0.56 -2.78
C VAL A 287 16.34 1.93 -2.56
N GLU A 288 15.64 3.02 -2.90
CA GLU A 288 16.10 4.39 -2.65
C GLU A 288 16.42 4.62 -1.16
N GLN A 289 15.55 4.15 -0.25
CA GLN A 289 15.74 4.31 1.19
C GLN A 289 16.87 3.44 1.74
N VAL A 290 16.96 2.16 1.35
CA VAL A 290 17.99 1.26 1.87
C VAL A 290 19.37 1.49 1.24
N SER A 291 19.45 2.14 0.09
CA SER A 291 20.71 2.51 -0.54
C SER A 291 21.57 3.44 0.31
N ALA A 292 20.96 4.13 1.28
CA ALA A 292 21.68 4.95 2.26
C ALA A 292 22.40 4.12 3.35
N LEU A 293 22.14 2.81 3.42
CA LEU A 293 22.83 1.88 4.33
C LEU A 293 24.21 1.55 3.76
N GLY A 294 25.24 1.55 4.59
CA GLY A 294 26.62 1.26 4.14
C GLY A 294 26.78 -0.17 3.57
N ALA A 295 26.08 -1.16 4.17
CA ALA A 295 25.94 -2.51 3.63
C ALA A 295 24.46 -2.72 3.31
N CYS A 296 24.14 -2.82 2.03
CA CYS A 296 22.77 -3.01 1.57
C CYS A 296 22.50 -4.51 1.34
N PRO A 297 21.46 -5.09 1.94
CA PRO A 297 21.03 -6.45 1.62
C PRO A 297 20.58 -6.56 0.17
N GLN A 298 20.54 -7.78 -0.36
CA GLN A 298 19.98 -8.02 -1.69
C GLN A 298 18.48 -7.67 -1.69
N VAL A 299 18.05 -6.82 -2.65
CA VAL A 299 16.63 -6.50 -2.84
C VAL A 299 16.11 -7.15 -4.10
N ILE A 300 15.08 -7.98 -3.95
CA ILE A 300 14.33 -8.64 -5.04
C ILE A 300 12.98 -7.91 -5.16
N ARG A 301 12.71 -7.33 -6.31
CA ARG A 301 11.44 -6.63 -6.56
C ARG A 301 10.49 -7.51 -7.36
N VAL A 302 9.29 -7.71 -6.82
CA VAL A 302 8.21 -8.48 -7.44
C VAL A 302 7.06 -7.52 -7.76
N GLY A 303 6.70 -7.45 -9.02
CA GLY A 303 5.64 -6.59 -9.55
C GLY A 303 5.45 -6.86 -11.04
N THR A 304 4.69 -6.01 -11.72
CA THR A 304 4.48 -6.16 -13.18
C THR A 304 5.77 -5.82 -13.93
N PRO A 305 6.14 -6.64 -14.94
CA PRO A 305 7.33 -6.39 -15.75
C PRO A 305 7.15 -5.17 -16.65
N ASP A 306 8.24 -4.71 -17.27
CA ASP A 306 8.23 -3.59 -18.23
C ASP A 306 7.59 -4.01 -19.58
N LYS A 307 6.29 -4.26 -19.50
CA LYS A 307 5.42 -4.52 -20.67
C LYS A 307 3.97 -4.27 -20.32
N TYR A 308 3.15 -3.93 -21.31
CA TYR A 308 1.71 -3.92 -21.12
C TYR A 308 1.18 -5.34 -20.87
N LEU A 309 0.32 -5.47 -19.88
CA LEU A 309 -0.36 -6.73 -19.57
C LEU A 309 -1.50 -6.92 -20.57
N GLU A 310 -1.70 -8.16 -21.01
CA GLU A 310 -2.83 -8.49 -21.87
C GLU A 310 -4.14 -8.44 -21.08
N ALA A 311 -5.25 -8.16 -21.80
CA ALA A 311 -6.57 -8.24 -21.21
C ALA A 311 -6.88 -9.69 -20.82
N ASP A 312 -7.35 -9.92 -19.61
CA ASP A 312 -7.85 -11.23 -19.19
C ASP A 312 -9.34 -11.36 -19.56
N VAL A 313 -9.62 -12.02 -20.67
CA VAL A 313 -10.99 -12.27 -21.16
C VAL A 313 -11.65 -13.50 -20.53
N HIS A 314 -10.97 -14.18 -19.60
CA HIS A 314 -11.44 -15.44 -19.02
C HIS A 314 -12.02 -15.32 -17.61
N HIS A 315 -12.03 -14.14 -17.00
CA HIS A 315 -12.72 -13.89 -15.74
C HIS A 315 -14.10 -13.30 -15.99
N ASN A 316 -15.05 -14.19 -16.35
CA ASN A 316 -16.50 -13.97 -16.21
C ASN A 316 -17.01 -14.82 -15.06
#